data_0d87d17895ca9094c812ba52464abd7b
#
_entry.id   0d87d17895ca9094c812ba52464abd7b
#
_cell.length_a   1.000
_cell.length_b   1.000
_cell.length_c   1.000
_cell.angle_alpha   90.00
_cell.angle_beta   90.00
_cell.angle_gamma   90.00
#
_symmetry.space_group_name_H-M   'P 1'
#
loop_
_entity.id
_entity.type
_entity.pdbx_description
1 polymer ?
#
loop_
_entity_poly.entity_id
_entity_poly.type
_entity_poly.pdbx_seq_one_letter_code
_entity_poly.pdbx_strand_id
1 'polypeptide(L)'
;MANKEAEKILKEDLGVKSLRSFPRDIAIAYDDSKHILTMTLLPKAVGLGKGDAVNMQDNAAAFEAWCFIIKAYTNINNLKIMLDIDGVVNDRYVGGIPSNGHLGRFLYRILKFKEQYGKWFFLSDVLEAMRKNFADFLSSGKFVNNEPSKEAEDDEDVLGTEGYIEKRFCADDSRGKSILKVSGKNVVMNRQLPVGLFKDKKSVENSIFTGKKSAIDFWLLDGNEFNIYELKAKNKMVGILTEIFFYSNYVRDVYWHKKLQKESCNVRLESPETTNRDYDKLCSISNGISKITGWLLADEFHPLITEDVINIMNDNGIKSELQYDKKQYDLTIDINVHK
;
A
#
# COMPACT_ATOMS: atom_id res chain seq x y z
N MET A 1 14.42 -6.52 -22.92
CA MET A 1 13.41 -6.66 -24.00
C MET A 1 12.06 -6.39 -23.38
N ALA A 2 11.20 -5.59 -24.03
CA ALA A 2 9.85 -5.32 -23.55
C ALA A 2 9.01 -6.62 -23.58
N ASN A 3 7.98 -6.70 -22.75
CA ASN A 3 7.02 -7.81 -22.79
C ASN A 3 6.07 -7.59 -23.97
N LYS A 4 6.58 -7.88 -25.19
CA LYS A 4 5.87 -7.57 -26.45
C LYS A 4 4.50 -8.23 -26.55
N GLU A 5 4.34 -9.41 -25.97
CA GLU A 5 3.06 -10.12 -25.97
C GLU A 5 2.05 -9.45 -25.06
N ALA A 6 2.47 -9.10 -23.85
CA ALA A 6 1.63 -8.33 -22.93
C ALA A 6 1.27 -6.94 -23.50
N GLU A 7 2.24 -6.24 -24.09
CA GLU A 7 1.99 -4.94 -24.74
C GLU A 7 0.99 -5.07 -25.90
N LYS A 8 1.05 -6.16 -26.66
CA LYS A 8 0.10 -6.44 -27.74
C LYS A 8 -1.31 -6.62 -27.20
N ILE A 9 -1.50 -7.51 -26.22
CA ILE A 9 -2.80 -7.74 -25.58
C ILE A 9 -3.37 -6.43 -25.02
N LEU A 10 -2.58 -5.70 -24.25
CA LEU A 10 -3.02 -4.45 -23.63
C LEU A 10 -3.41 -3.40 -24.67
N LYS A 11 -2.65 -3.27 -25.76
CA LYS A 11 -2.88 -2.25 -26.77
C LYS A 11 -3.97 -2.64 -27.77
N GLU A 12 -3.91 -3.86 -28.32
CA GLU A 12 -4.78 -4.31 -29.41
C GLU A 12 -6.11 -4.83 -28.89
N ASP A 13 -6.08 -5.68 -27.87
CA ASP A 13 -7.28 -6.35 -27.39
C ASP A 13 -8.03 -5.50 -26.34
N LEU A 14 -7.30 -4.82 -25.45
CA LEU A 14 -7.91 -4.04 -24.37
C LEU A 14 -7.97 -2.53 -24.63
N GLY A 15 -7.36 -2.03 -25.70
CA GLY A 15 -7.36 -0.63 -26.06
C GLY A 15 -6.52 0.29 -25.16
N VAL A 16 -5.64 -0.27 -24.32
CA VAL A 16 -4.79 0.47 -23.39
C VAL A 16 -3.60 1.08 -24.13
N LYS A 17 -3.78 2.28 -24.67
CA LYS A 17 -2.85 2.90 -25.65
C LYS A 17 -1.52 3.40 -25.08
N SER A 18 -1.40 3.61 -23.78
CA SER A 18 -0.28 4.34 -23.18
C SER A 18 0.74 3.49 -22.41
N LEU A 19 0.63 2.18 -22.44
CA LEU A 19 1.51 1.28 -21.67
C LEU A 19 2.82 0.98 -22.41
N ARG A 20 3.81 1.85 -22.25
CA ARG A 20 5.17 1.63 -22.78
C ARG A 20 6.11 0.84 -21.85
N SER A 21 5.67 0.51 -20.63
CA SER A 21 6.55 -0.02 -19.57
C SER A 21 5.90 -1.10 -18.71
N PHE A 22 5.03 -1.94 -19.29
CA PHE A 22 4.48 -3.06 -18.53
C PHE A 22 5.60 -4.04 -18.12
N PRO A 23 5.65 -4.50 -16.84
CA PRO A 23 6.75 -5.29 -16.32
C PRO A 23 6.88 -6.64 -17.04
N ARG A 24 8.12 -7.05 -17.28
CA ARG A 24 8.42 -8.35 -17.92
C ARG A 24 8.09 -9.54 -17.01
N ASP A 25 8.16 -9.31 -15.74
CA ASP A 25 7.96 -10.32 -14.69
C ASP A 25 6.48 -10.54 -14.36
N ILE A 26 5.57 -9.90 -15.09
CA ILE A 26 4.14 -10.18 -15.04
C ILE A 26 3.69 -10.70 -16.41
N ALA A 27 3.22 -11.93 -16.44
CA ALA A 27 2.58 -12.48 -17.65
C ALA A 27 1.10 -12.10 -17.68
N ILE A 28 0.55 -11.87 -18.87
CA ILE A 28 -0.89 -11.67 -19.04
C ILE A 28 -1.44 -12.54 -20.17
N ALA A 29 -2.68 -12.97 -20.00
CA ALA A 29 -3.46 -13.65 -21.01
C ALA A 29 -4.89 -13.08 -21.02
N TYR A 30 -5.48 -12.92 -22.19
CA TYR A 30 -6.84 -12.39 -22.32
C TYR A 30 -7.79 -13.39 -22.98
N ASP A 31 -8.92 -13.67 -22.33
CA ASP A 31 -10.03 -14.43 -22.86
C ASP A 31 -11.13 -13.45 -23.29
N ASP A 32 -11.19 -13.15 -24.59
CA ASP A 32 -12.15 -12.20 -25.17
C ASP A 32 -13.61 -12.68 -24.97
N SER A 33 -13.85 -13.97 -25.04
CA SER A 33 -15.20 -14.54 -24.90
C SER A 33 -15.81 -14.32 -23.51
N LYS A 34 -14.96 -14.20 -22.48
CA LYS A 34 -15.36 -13.98 -21.07
C LYS A 34 -15.04 -12.61 -20.55
N HIS A 35 -14.32 -11.80 -21.33
CA HIS A 35 -13.73 -10.52 -20.92
C HIS A 35 -12.89 -10.65 -19.64
N ILE A 36 -12.05 -11.70 -19.58
CA ILE A 36 -11.17 -11.97 -18.44
C ILE A 36 -9.71 -11.74 -18.85
N LEU A 37 -9.04 -10.82 -18.19
CA LEU A 37 -7.59 -10.67 -18.23
C LEU A 37 -6.99 -11.43 -17.04
N THR A 38 -6.18 -12.44 -17.29
CA THR A 38 -5.39 -13.11 -16.27
C THR A 38 -4.03 -12.45 -16.17
N MET A 39 -3.66 -12.02 -14.97
CA MET A 39 -2.36 -11.47 -14.62
C MET A 39 -1.63 -12.49 -13.74
N THR A 40 -0.50 -13.01 -14.22
CA THR A 40 0.27 -14.05 -13.52
C THR A 40 1.58 -13.48 -13.00
N LEU A 41 1.77 -13.49 -11.69
CA LEU A 41 2.97 -13.02 -11.00
C LEU A 41 3.99 -14.17 -10.85
N LEU A 42 5.27 -13.82 -10.86
CA LEU A 42 6.33 -14.76 -10.48
C LEU A 42 6.32 -15.03 -8.96
N PRO A 43 6.70 -16.23 -8.49
CA PRO A 43 6.76 -16.57 -7.07
C PRO A 43 7.61 -15.59 -6.23
N LYS A 44 8.71 -15.08 -6.77
CA LYS A 44 9.56 -14.08 -6.09
C LYS A 44 8.82 -12.77 -5.79
N ALA A 45 7.88 -12.37 -6.64
CA ALA A 45 7.09 -11.13 -6.45
C ALA A 45 6.13 -11.21 -5.25
N VAL A 46 5.83 -12.41 -4.80
CA VAL A 46 4.92 -12.67 -3.68
C VAL A 46 5.63 -13.27 -2.45
N GLY A 47 6.95 -13.38 -2.48
CA GLY A 47 7.73 -13.93 -1.37
C GLY A 47 7.79 -15.46 -1.31
N LEU A 48 7.51 -16.16 -2.41
CA LEU A 48 7.53 -17.63 -2.51
C LEU A 48 8.76 -18.20 -3.26
N GLY A 49 9.49 -17.37 -3.97
CA GLY A 49 10.64 -17.79 -4.77
C GLY A 49 11.90 -18.05 -3.95
N LYS A 50 12.93 -18.60 -4.61
CA LYS A 50 14.31 -18.62 -4.09
C LYS A 50 14.95 -17.25 -4.33
N GLY A 51 15.73 -16.76 -3.35
CA GLY A 51 16.38 -15.45 -3.39
C GLY A 51 15.59 -14.37 -2.67
N ASP A 52 16.03 -13.13 -2.82
CA ASP A 52 15.40 -11.98 -2.18
C ASP A 52 14.02 -11.70 -2.81
N ALA A 53 13.05 -11.52 -1.94
CA ALA A 53 11.71 -11.17 -2.38
C ALA A 53 11.70 -9.74 -2.95
N VAL A 54 10.95 -9.55 -4.02
CA VAL A 54 10.75 -8.24 -4.66
C VAL A 54 9.94 -7.33 -3.73
N ASN A 55 10.34 -6.06 -3.64
CA ASN A 55 9.60 -5.10 -2.84
C ASN A 55 8.21 -4.83 -3.45
N MET A 56 7.21 -4.54 -2.62
CA MET A 56 5.83 -4.35 -3.10
C MET A 56 5.66 -3.14 -4.03
N GLN A 57 6.52 -2.13 -3.90
CA GLN A 57 6.53 -0.94 -4.78
C GLN A 57 7.16 -1.21 -6.15
N ASP A 58 7.93 -2.29 -6.28
CA ASP A 58 8.53 -2.64 -7.56
C ASP A 58 7.44 -3.02 -8.58
N ASN A 59 7.58 -2.57 -9.81
CA ASN A 59 6.60 -2.79 -10.87
C ASN A 59 6.19 -4.27 -11.02
N ALA A 60 7.11 -5.21 -10.76
CA ALA A 60 6.85 -6.66 -10.84
C ALA A 60 5.97 -7.20 -9.70
N ALA A 61 5.83 -6.47 -8.59
CA ALA A 61 5.05 -6.87 -7.41
C ALA A 61 3.84 -5.97 -7.13
N ALA A 62 3.73 -4.85 -7.83
CA ALA A 62 2.69 -3.83 -7.65
C ALA A 62 1.42 -4.17 -8.45
N PHE A 63 0.83 -5.35 -8.22
CA PHE A 63 -0.32 -5.82 -8.99
C PHE A 63 -1.53 -4.90 -8.89
N GLU A 64 -1.78 -4.29 -7.74
CA GLU A 64 -2.90 -3.36 -7.54
C GLU A 64 -2.77 -2.15 -8.46
N ALA A 65 -1.57 -1.57 -8.54
CA ALA A 65 -1.30 -0.44 -9.42
C ALA A 65 -1.63 -0.79 -10.88
N TRP A 66 -1.20 -1.96 -11.34
CA TRP A 66 -1.49 -2.42 -12.71
C TRP A 66 -2.96 -2.72 -12.91
N CYS A 67 -3.64 -3.32 -11.92
CA CYS A 67 -5.09 -3.53 -11.98
C CYS A 67 -5.85 -2.20 -12.12
N PHE A 68 -5.52 -1.19 -11.34
CA PHE A 68 -6.14 0.14 -11.42
C PHE A 68 -5.89 0.81 -12.78
N ILE A 69 -4.63 0.78 -13.24
CA ILE A 69 -4.23 1.37 -14.52
C ILE A 69 -4.96 0.68 -15.68
N ILE A 70 -4.93 -0.64 -15.74
CA ILE A 70 -5.60 -1.39 -16.81
C ILE A 70 -7.09 -1.11 -16.78
N LYS A 71 -7.72 -1.11 -15.61
CA LYS A 71 -9.15 -0.84 -15.45
C LYS A 71 -9.54 0.58 -15.86
N ALA A 72 -8.68 1.57 -15.59
CA ALA A 72 -8.91 2.95 -15.97
C ALA A 72 -8.78 3.22 -17.47
N TYR A 73 -7.88 2.48 -18.14
CA TYR A 73 -7.55 2.75 -19.54
C TYR A 73 -8.17 1.78 -20.55
N THR A 74 -8.79 0.69 -20.10
CA THR A 74 -9.41 -0.27 -21.00
C THR A 74 -10.70 0.26 -21.61
N ASN A 75 -10.95 -0.11 -22.87
CA ASN A 75 -12.22 0.13 -23.54
C ASN A 75 -13.27 -0.96 -23.26
N ILE A 76 -12.92 -2.01 -22.51
CA ILE A 76 -13.80 -3.13 -22.22
C ILE A 76 -14.61 -2.86 -20.94
N ASN A 77 -15.86 -2.46 -21.09
CA ASN A 77 -16.72 -2.06 -19.97
C ASN A 77 -16.83 -3.07 -18.84
N ASN A 78 -16.91 -4.36 -19.16
CA ASN A 78 -17.08 -5.44 -18.19
C ASN A 78 -15.79 -6.27 -17.98
N LEU A 79 -14.62 -5.66 -18.19
CA LEU A 79 -13.36 -6.34 -17.99
C LEU A 79 -13.23 -6.84 -16.56
N LYS A 80 -12.99 -8.13 -16.41
CA LYS A 80 -12.62 -8.81 -15.18
C LYS A 80 -11.12 -9.06 -15.18
N ILE A 81 -10.48 -8.87 -14.04
CA ILE A 81 -9.05 -9.17 -13.87
C ILE A 81 -8.91 -10.30 -12.89
N MET A 82 -8.26 -11.37 -13.30
CA MET A 82 -7.91 -12.52 -12.47
C MET A 82 -6.42 -12.47 -12.14
N LEU A 83 -6.09 -12.54 -10.87
CA LEU A 83 -4.70 -12.65 -10.41
C LEU A 83 -4.35 -14.12 -10.19
N ASP A 84 -3.16 -14.50 -10.65
CA ASP A 84 -2.60 -15.84 -10.50
C ASP A 84 -1.10 -15.78 -10.16
N ILE A 85 -0.51 -16.89 -9.76
CA ILE A 85 0.94 -17.04 -9.52
C ILE A 85 1.48 -18.14 -10.43
N ASP A 86 2.61 -17.90 -11.07
CA ASP A 86 3.32 -18.87 -11.88
C ASP A 86 3.85 -20.04 -11.04
N GLY A 87 3.62 -21.25 -11.53
CA GLY A 87 4.10 -22.48 -10.91
C GLY A 87 3.24 -23.01 -9.77
N VAL A 88 3.49 -24.27 -9.42
CA VAL A 88 2.79 -24.97 -8.33
C VAL A 88 3.23 -24.38 -7.00
N VAL A 89 2.33 -23.74 -6.31
CA VAL A 89 2.50 -23.43 -4.89
C VAL A 89 2.49 -24.76 -4.16
N ASN A 90 3.68 -25.24 -3.80
CA ASN A 90 3.83 -26.48 -3.05
C ASN A 90 3.00 -26.42 -1.77
N ASP A 91 2.55 -27.59 -1.30
CA ASP A 91 1.78 -27.85 -0.07
C ASP A 91 2.32 -27.20 1.23
N ARG A 92 3.44 -26.49 1.15
CA ARG A 92 4.06 -25.75 2.26
C ARG A 92 3.22 -24.63 2.85
N TYR A 93 2.15 -24.23 2.16
CA TYR A 93 1.30 -23.12 2.59
C TYR A 93 -0.05 -23.56 3.20
N VAL A 94 -0.19 -24.82 3.56
CA VAL A 94 -1.46 -25.43 4.02
C VAL A 94 -1.97 -24.86 5.36
N GLY A 95 -1.11 -24.19 6.15
CA GLY A 95 -1.45 -23.75 7.52
C GLY A 95 -1.97 -22.31 7.70
N GLY A 96 -2.13 -21.53 6.64
CA GLY A 96 -2.57 -20.11 6.75
C GLY A 96 -1.51 -19.15 7.32
N ILE A 97 -0.44 -19.64 7.89
CA ILE A 97 0.65 -18.82 8.45
C ILE A 97 1.67 -18.51 7.35
N PRO A 98 1.94 -17.23 7.04
CA PRO A 98 2.93 -16.89 6.03
C PRO A 98 4.33 -17.40 6.41
N SER A 99 5.08 -17.91 5.44
CA SER A 99 6.45 -18.37 5.64
C SER A 99 7.45 -17.22 5.85
N ASN A 100 7.07 -16.00 5.49
CA ASN A 100 7.84 -14.77 5.66
C ASN A 100 6.95 -13.52 5.54
N GLY A 101 7.49 -12.37 5.92
CA GLY A 101 6.75 -11.10 5.91
C GLY A 101 6.35 -10.59 4.53
N HIS A 102 7.07 -10.94 3.45
CA HIS A 102 6.69 -10.56 2.08
C HIS A 102 5.44 -11.31 1.63
N LEU A 103 5.39 -12.62 1.88
CA LEU A 103 4.19 -13.41 1.59
C LEU A 103 3.01 -12.95 2.43
N GLY A 104 3.20 -12.70 3.72
CA GLY A 104 2.14 -12.21 4.59
C GLY A 104 1.58 -10.87 4.12
N ARG A 105 2.45 -9.93 3.72
CA ARG A 105 2.06 -8.66 3.14
C ARG A 105 1.28 -8.84 1.83
N PHE A 106 1.75 -9.72 0.95
CA PHE A 106 1.03 -10.03 -0.29
C PHE A 106 -0.36 -10.59 -0.01
N LEU A 107 -0.49 -11.56 0.91
CA LEU A 107 -1.78 -12.15 1.28
C LEU A 107 -2.75 -11.14 1.90
N TYR A 108 -2.22 -10.23 2.72
CA TYR A 108 -3.02 -9.13 3.25
C TYR A 108 -3.53 -8.22 2.13
N ARG A 109 -2.67 -7.90 1.16
CA ARG A 109 -3.01 -7.05 0.01
C ARG A 109 -4.11 -7.70 -0.85
N ILE A 110 -3.98 -8.98 -1.22
CA ILE A 110 -5.04 -9.67 -1.99
C ILE A 110 -6.35 -9.81 -1.20
N LEU A 111 -6.28 -10.01 0.12
CA LEU A 111 -7.45 -10.04 0.98
C LEU A 111 -8.23 -8.72 0.89
N LYS A 112 -7.53 -7.59 1.07
CA LYS A 112 -8.14 -6.27 1.03
C LYS A 112 -8.58 -5.86 -0.36
N PHE A 113 -7.81 -6.19 -1.39
CA PHE A 113 -8.14 -5.88 -2.77
C PHE A 113 -9.39 -6.63 -3.22
N LYS A 114 -9.50 -7.92 -2.87
CA LYS A 114 -10.69 -8.71 -3.14
C LYS A 114 -11.93 -8.21 -2.38
N GLU A 115 -11.75 -7.79 -1.12
CA GLU A 115 -12.82 -7.20 -0.30
C GLU A 115 -13.41 -5.96 -0.99
N GLN A 116 -12.56 -5.09 -1.54
CA GLN A 116 -12.96 -3.79 -2.06
C GLN A 116 -13.37 -3.80 -3.54
N TYR A 117 -12.70 -4.60 -4.36
CA TYR A 117 -12.87 -4.62 -5.82
C TYR A 117 -13.39 -5.95 -6.35
N GLY A 118 -13.99 -6.79 -5.51
CA GLY A 118 -14.45 -8.13 -5.85
C GLY A 118 -15.52 -8.19 -6.96
N LYS A 119 -16.08 -7.07 -7.37
CA LYS A 119 -17.00 -6.96 -8.53
C LYS A 119 -16.29 -7.27 -9.85
N TRP A 120 -15.01 -6.90 -9.97
CA TRP A 120 -14.23 -7.04 -11.20
C TRP A 120 -12.86 -7.71 -10.99
N PHE A 121 -12.42 -7.87 -9.74
CA PHE A 121 -11.16 -8.54 -9.39
C PHE A 121 -11.41 -9.94 -8.84
N PHE A 122 -10.69 -10.92 -9.39
CA PHE A 122 -10.82 -12.35 -9.05
C PHE A 122 -9.44 -12.93 -8.76
N LEU A 123 -9.42 -14.06 -8.07
CA LEU A 123 -8.21 -14.82 -7.76
C LEU A 123 -8.32 -16.20 -8.40
N SER A 124 -7.18 -16.78 -8.81
CA SER A 124 -7.12 -18.19 -9.14
C SER A 124 -7.51 -19.06 -7.93
N ASP A 125 -7.88 -20.31 -8.15
CA ASP A 125 -8.32 -21.21 -7.07
C ASP A 125 -7.26 -21.35 -5.98
N VAL A 126 -5.97 -21.38 -6.38
CA VAL A 126 -4.83 -21.44 -5.47
C VAL A 126 -4.76 -20.18 -4.59
N LEU A 127 -4.81 -19.00 -5.20
CA LEU A 127 -4.77 -17.74 -4.46
C LEU A 127 -6.01 -17.54 -3.59
N GLU A 128 -7.16 -17.98 -4.04
CA GLU A 128 -8.39 -17.92 -3.25
C GLU A 128 -8.31 -18.81 -2.00
N ALA A 129 -7.75 -20.02 -2.14
CA ALA A 129 -7.50 -20.90 -1.01
C ALA A 129 -6.51 -20.28 -0.01
N MET A 130 -5.39 -19.73 -0.51
CA MET A 130 -4.41 -19.02 0.31
C MET A 130 -5.01 -17.82 1.05
N ARG A 131 -5.82 -17.02 0.35
CA ARG A 131 -6.52 -15.87 0.92
C ARG A 131 -7.46 -16.27 2.06
N LYS A 132 -8.27 -17.32 1.86
CA LYS A 132 -9.19 -17.85 2.88
C LYS A 132 -8.43 -18.33 4.12
N ASN A 133 -7.41 -19.16 3.95
CA ASN A 133 -6.60 -19.66 5.05
C ASN A 133 -5.93 -18.52 5.83
N PHE A 134 -5.46 -17.49 5.13
CA PHE A 134 -4.87 -16.31 5.77
C PHE A 134 -5.92 -15.47 6.50
N ALA A 135 -7.12 -15.31 5.96
CA ALA A 135 -8.21 -14.62 6.64
C ALA A 135 -8.63 -15.35 7.93
N ASP A 136 -8.71 -16.69 7.89
CA ASP A 136 -9.01 -17.51 9.07
C ASP A 136 -7.89 -17.39 10.12
N PHE A 137 -6.63 -17.41 9.68
CA PHE A 137 -5.48 -17.15 10.56
C PHE A 137 -5.58 -15.79 11.23
N LEU A 138 -5.84 -14.71 10.47
CA LEU A 138 -5.98 -13.37 11.03
C LEU A 138 -7.18 -13.27 11.99
N SER A 139 -8.27 -13.98 11.73
CA SER A 139 -9.46 -13.95 12.58
C SER A 139 -9.29 -14.68 13.90
N SER A 140 -8.43 -15.69 13.94
CA SER A 140 -8.18 -16.54 15.10
C SER A 140 -6.95 -16.15 15.94
N GLY A 141 -6.06 -15.32 15.35
CA GLY A 141 -4.78 -14.96 15.94
C GLY A 141 -4.85 -13.85 16.97
N LYS A 142 -3.78 -13.75 17.76
CA LYS A 142 -3.43 -12.59 18.58
C LYS A 142 -2.23 -11.92 17.95
N PHE A 143 -2.34 -10.65 17.66
CA PHE A 143 -1.31 -9.93 16.92
C PHE A 143 -0.89 -8.67 17.65
N VAL A 144 0.38 -8.28 17.42
CA VAL A 144 0.96 -7.05 17.91
C VAL A 144 1.34 -6.21 16.69
N ASN A 145 0.98 -4.94 16.66
CA ASN A 145 1.42 -4.04 15.60
C ASN A 145 2.87 -3.58 15.84
N ASN A 146 3.45 -3.02 14.79
CA ASN A 146 4.75 -2.38 14.89
C ASN A 146 4.67 -1.13 15.79
N GLU A 147 5.76 -0.79 16.42
CA GLU A 147 5.91 0.38 17.28
C GLU A 147 7.10 1.24 16.81
N PRO A 148 7.19 2.53 17.17
CA PRO A 148 8.31 3.37 16.82
C PRO A 148 9.65 2.74 17.22
N SER A 149 10.68 2.88 16.37
CA SER A 149 12.02 2.41 16.67
C SER A 149 12.96 3.57 16.97
N LYS A 150 14.03 3.31 17.72
CA LYS A 150 15.05 4.31 18.08
C LYS A 150 16.00 4.66 16.90
N GLU A 151 15.91 3.95 15.78
CA GLU A 151 16.94 3.95 14.73
C GLU A 151 16.61 4.81 13.50
N ALA A 152 15.76 5.80 13.59
CA ALA A 152 15.28 6.54 12.43
C ALA A 152 16.03 7.88 12.21
N GLU A 153 17.36 7.85 12.11
CA GLU A 153 18.14 9.11 11.93
C GLU A 153 18.92 9.22 10.61
N ASP A 154 18.86 8.21 9.71
CA ASP A 154 19.94 8.08 8.75
C ASP A 154 19.97 9.06 7.58
N ASP A 155 18.93 9.65 7.08
CA ASP A 155 18.98 10.54 5.89
C ASP A 155 18.18 11.85 6.02
N GLU A 156 17.72 12.15 7.23
CA GLU A 156 16.83 13.27 7.49
C GLU A 156 17.44 14.65 7.21
N ASP A 157 18.76 14.76 7.19
CA ASP A 157 19.48 16.01 6.98
C ASP A 157 20.11 16.13 5.58
N VAL A 158 19.98 15.08 4.74
CA VAL A 158 20.50 15.13 3.37
C VAL A 158 19.48 15.81 2.45
N LEU A 159 19.86 16.96 1.94
CA LEU A 159 19.03 17.82 1.10
C LEU A 159 18.43 17.06 -0.10
N GLY A 160 17.09 17.06 -0.22
CA GLY A 160 16.37 16.48 -1.34
C GLY A 160 16.16 14.96 -1.29
N THR A 161 16.47 14.31 -0.17
CA THR A 161 16.04 12.95 0.11
C THR A 161 14.58 12.91 0.57
N GLU A 162 13.93 11.75 0.47
CA GLU A 162 12.55 11.58 0.97
C GLU A 162 12.47 11.92 2.46
N GLY A 163 13.41 11.45 3.29
CA GLY A 163 13.45 11.75 4.72
C GLY A 163 13.58 13.25 5.04
N TYR A 164 14.41 13.98 4.27
CA TYR A 164 14.51 15.43 4.38
C TYR A 164 13.18 16.12 4.06
N ILE A 165 12.53 15.68 2.99
CA ILE A 165 11.25 16.26 2.54
C ILE A 165 10.14 15.97 3.54
N GLU A 166 10.05 14.76 4.08
CA GLU A 166 9.13 14.41 5.17
C GLU A 166 9.30 15.32 6.38
N LYS A 167 10.57 15.55 6.80
CA LYS A 167 10.90 16.45 7.91
C LYS A 167 10.41 17.87 7.63
N ARG A 168 10.61 18.36 6.41
CA ARG A 168 10.16 19.69 6.00
C ARG A 168 8.64 19.82 5.97
N PHE A 169 7.90 18.83 5.48
CA PHE A 169 6.43 18.83 5.51
C PHE A 169 5.88 18.82 6.94
N CYS A 170 6.52 18.12 7.85
CA CYS A 170 6.12 18.05 9.26
C CYS A 170 6.65 19.21 10.12
N ALA A 171 7.58 20.02 9.60
CA ALA A 171 8.03 21.21 10.28
C ALA A 171 6.89 22.22 10.46
N ASP A 172 7.02 23.08 11.47
CA ASP A 172 5.98 24.09 11.76
C ASP A 172 6.08 25.31 10.82
N ASP A 173 6.28 25.03 9.50
CA ASP A 173 6.22 26.03 8.47
C ASP A 173 4.85 26.03 7.78
N SER A 174 4.41 27.22 7.38
CA SER A 174 3.09 27.41 6.78
C SER A 174 2.95 26.78 5.38
N ARG A 175 4.06 26.50 4.69
CA ARG A 175 4.06 25.98 3.32
C ARG A 175 3.69 24.49 3.28
N GLY A 176 4.37 23.66 4.06
CA GLY A 176 4.05 22.23 4.16
C GLY A 176 2.59 22.03 4.57
N LYS A 177 2.12 22.76 5.58
CA LYS A 177 0.73 22.71 6.04
C LYS A 177 -0.27 23.15 4.98
N SER A 178 0.04 24.19 4.19
CA SER A 178 -0.81 24.65 3.09
C SER A 178 -0.97 23.59 2.01
N ILE A 179 0.12 22.92 1.62
CA ILE A 179 0.08 21.85 0.64
C ILE A 179 -0.77 20.69 1.14
N LEU A 180 -0.61 20.32 2.40
CA LEU A 180 -1.33 19.22 3.03
C LEU A 180 -2.79 19.56 3.36
N LYS A 181 -3.24 20.80 3.02
CA LYS A 181 -4.61 21.29 3.29
C LYS A 181 -5.00 21.19 4.77
N VAL A 182 -4.07 21.47 5.66
CA VAL A 182 -4.34 21.50 7.10
C VAL A 182 -5.18 22.72 7.44
N SER A 183 -6.39 22.51 7.95
CA SER A 183 -7.32 23.59 8.26
C SER A 183 -7.67 23.72 9.75
N GLY A 184 -7.46 22.67 10.52
CA GLY A 184 -7.87 22.60 11.92
C GLY A 184 -6.92 23.27 12.90
N LYS A 185 -7.46 23.71 14.04
CA LYS A 185 -6.64 24.23 15.17
C LYS A 185 -6.00 23.12 16.02
N ASN A 186 -6.58 21.90 15.98
CA ASN A 186 -6.16 20.74 16.77
C ASN A 186 -5.67 19.61 15.86
N VAL A 187 -4.76 19.93 14.95
CA VAL A 187 -4.18 18.94 14.04
C VAL A 187 -3.02 18.26 14.72
N VAL A 188 -3.01 16.94 14.69
CA VAL A 188 -1.84 16.13 15.03
C VAL A 188 -1.22 15.65 13.73
N MET A 189 0.03 15.98 13.48
CA MET A 189 0.76 15.60 12.29
C MET A 189 2.15 15.14 12.66
N ASN A 190 2.55 13.99 12.13
CA ASN A 190 3.91 13.53 12.32
C ASN A 190 4.30 12.55 11.18
N ARG A 191 5.55 12.09 11.20
CA ARG A 191 6.14 11.21 10.19
C ARG A 191 6.47 9.83 10.75
N GLN A 192 6.78 8.90 9.83
CA GLN A 192 7.28 7.56 10.15
C GLN A 192 6.32 6.78 11.07
N LEU A 193 5.01 6.71 10.67
CA LEU A 193 4.04 5.88 11.38
C LEU A 193 4.37 4.40 11.18
N PRO A 194 4.71 3.65 12.26
CA PRO A 194 5.16 2.27 12.13
C PRO A 194 4.11 1.36 11.52
N VAL A 195 4.52 0.53 10.56
CA VAL A 195 3.69 -0.47 9.90
C VAL A 195 4.27 -1.86 10.14
N GLY A 196 3.40 -2.81 10.47
CA GLY A 196 3.79 -4.21 10.65
C GLY A 196 2.88 -4.95 11.60
N LEU A 197 2.80 -6.25 11.41
CA LEU A 197 2.01 -7.15 12.23
C LEU A 197 2.87 -8.34 12.64
N PHE A 198 2.84 -8.66 13.92
CA PHE A 198 3.64 -9.72 14.52
C PHE A 198 2.75 -10.65 15.33
N LYS A 199 3.10 -11.93 15.36
CA LYS A 199 2.49 -12.90 16.26
C LYS A 199 3.14 -12.76 17.64
N ASP A 200 2.36 -12.56 18.66
CA ASP A 200 2.72 -12.52 20.08
C ASP A 200 3.69 -11.38 20.49
N LYS A 201 4.80 -11.17 19.79
CA LYS A 201 5.80 -10.14 20.10
C LYS A 201 6.50 -9.66 18.85
N LYS A 202 7.02 -8.43 18.88
CA LYS A 202 7.80 -7.82 17.81
C LYS A 202 9.17 -8.48 17.68
N SER A 203 9.30 -9.40 16.72
CA SER A 203 10.58 -10.02 16.33
C SER A 203 10.55 -10.40 14.85
N VAL A 204 11.72 -10.71 14.27
CA VAL A 204 11.83 -11.13 12.87
C VAL A 204 11.06 -12.43 12.64
N GLU A 205 11.20 -13.38 13.56
CA GLU A 205 10.61 -14.71 13.48
C GLU A 205 9.07 -14.68 13.61
N ASN A 206 8.55 -13.65 14.29
CA ASN A 206 7.11 -13.46 14.50
C ASN A 206 6.47 -12.52 13.48
N SER A 207 7.23 -12.01 12.54
CA SER A 207 6.71 -11.10 11.52
C SER A 207 5.71 -11.80 10.62
N ILE A 208 4.47 -11.30 10.60
CA ILE A 208 3.42 -11.75 9.69
C ILE A 208 3.53 -10.98 8.39
N PHE A 209 3.67 -9.66 8.47
CA PHE A 209 4.01 -8.82 7.32
C PHE A 209 4.75 -7.56 7.75
N THR A 210 5.61 -7.08 6.85
CA THR A 210 6.58 -6.00 6.99
C THR A 210 7.69 -6.28 8.01
N GLY A 211 8.81 -5.59 7.87
CA GLY A 211 9.93 -5.65 8.79
C GLY A 211 9.83 -4.59 9.90
N LYS A 212 10.79 -4.61 10.81
CA LYS A 212 10.86 -3.67 11.94
C LYS A 212 10.95 -2.19 11.53
N LYS A 213 11.49 -1.89 10.35
CA LYS A 213 11.75 -0.53 9.84
C LYS A 213 10.67 0.00 8.89
N SER A 214 9.58 -0.73 8.65
CA SER A 214 8.53 -0.27 7.73
C SER A 214 7.65 0.77 8.41
N ALA A 215 7.46 1.90 7.74
CA ALA A 215 6.65 3.00 8.25
C ALA A 215 5.94 3.72 7.08
N ILE A 216 4.84 4.39 7.39
CA ILE A 216 4.19 5.37 6.50
C ILE A 216 4.97 6.67 6.63
N ASP A 217 5.28 7.33 5.51
CA ASP A 217 6.17 8.48 5.48
C ASP A 217 5.68 9.59 6.41
N PHE A 218 4.42 10.01 6.29
CA PHE A 218 3.81 10.87 7.29
C PHE A 218 2.29 10.77 7.33
N TRP A 219 1.71 11.28 8.40
CA TRP A 219 0.30 11.19 8.70
C TRP A 219 -0.21 12.46 9.37
N LEU A 220 -1.49 12.68 9.25
CA LEU A 220 -2.18 13.83 9.79
C LEU A 220 -3.57 13.43 10.27
N LEU A 221 -3.91 13.81 11.49
CA LEU A 221 -5.25 13.71 12.02
C LEU A 221 -5.81 15.12 12.17
N ASP A 222 -6.85 15.43 11.43
CA ASP A 222 -7.60 16.70 11.50
C ASP A 222 -9.05 16.40 11.93
N GLY A 223 -9.33 16.63 13.19
CA GLY A 223 -10.60 16.22 13.80
C GLY A 223 -10.77 14.71 13.75
N ASN A 224 -11.75 14.23 12.99
CA ASN A 224 -12.06 12.81 12.83
C ASN A 224 -11.54 12.23 11.49
N GLU A 225 -10.87 13.03 10.68
CA GLU A 225 -10.30 12.59 9.41
C GLU A 225 -8.83 12.23 9.56
N PHE A 226 -8.49 11.00 9.22
CA PHE A 226 -7.12 10.52 9.26
C PHE A 226 -6.54 10.49 7.84
N ASN A 227 -5.53 11.31 7.61
CA ASN A 227 -4.84 11.42 6.34
C ASN A 227 -3.48 10.74 6.44
N ILE A 228 -3.16 9.87 5.50
CA ILE A 228 -1.85 9.24 5.36
C ILE A 228 -1.26 9.60 4.01
N TYR A 229 0.04 9.79 3.99
CA TYR A 229 0.78 10.26 2.82
C TYR A 229 1.92 9.32 2.52
N GLU A 230 1.96 8.87 1.28
CA GLU A 230 3.11 8.20 0.69
C GLU A 230 3.83 9.19 -0.19
N LEU A 231 5.09 9.44 0.15
CA LEU A 231 5.94 10.43 -0.52
C LEU A 231 6.82 9.77 -1.58
N LYS A 232 6.95 10.40 -2.72
CA LYS A 232 8.01 10.08 -3.68
C LYS A 232 8.69 11.35 -4.15
N ALA A 233 10.02 11.30 -4.17
CA ALA A 233 10.87 12.37 -4.67
C ALA A 233 11.76 11.84 -5.79
N LYS A 234 11.69 12.47 -6.97
CA LYS A 234 12.47 12.09 -8.16
C LYS A 234 12.27 10.63 -8.60
N ASN A 235 11.15 10.05 -8.23
CA ASN A 235 10.81 8.65 -8.48
C ASN A 235 9.39 8.56 -9.05
N LYS A 236 9.27 8.00 -10.26
CA LYS A 236 8.00 7.89 -11.00
C LYS A 236 7.47 6.45 -11.04
N MET A 237 7.62 5.67 -9.98
CA MET A 237 7.12 4.30 -9.98
C MET A 237 5.60 4.27 -9.78
N VAL A 238 4.92 3.36 -10.49
CA VAL A 238 3.48 3.12 -10.29
C VAL A 238 3.20 2.47 -8.94
N GLY A 239 4.20 1.86 -8.31
CA GLY A 239 4.12 1.17 -7.03
C GLY A 239 3.64 2.05 -5.87
N ILE A 240 3.71 3.38 -5.97
CA ILE A 240 3.12 4.30 -4.98
C ILE A 240 1.61 4.03 -4.78
N LEU A 241 0.88 3.60 -5.83
CA LEU A 241 -0.53 3.20 -5.74
C LEU A 241 -0.71 1.97 -4.84
N THR A 242 0.22 1.02 -4.95
CA THR A 242 0.22 -0.19 -4.11
C THR A 242 0.56 0.12 -2.66
N GLU A 243 1.53 1.00 -2.42
CA GLU A 243 1.93 1.40 -1.08
C GLU A 243 0.80 2.11 -0.35
N ILE A 244 0.22 3.14 -0.95
CA ILE A 244 -0.88 3.87 -0.33
C ILE A 244 -2.11 2.99 -0.10
N PHE A 245 -2.41 2.07 -1.02
CA PHE A 245 -3.48 1.09 -0.84
C PHE A 245 -3.22 0.20 0.39
N PHE A 246 -2.02 -0.36 0.49
CA PHE A 246 -1.64 -1.21 1.62
C PHE A 246 -1.69 -0.45 2.94
N TYR A 247 -1.09 0.73 3.02
CA TYR A 247 -1.01 1.52 4.23
C TYR A 247 -2.38 2.02 4.71
N SER A 248 -3.25 2.44 3.79
CA SER A 248 -4.60 2.87 4.14
C SER A 248 -5.43 1.75 4.76
N ASN A 249 -5.33 0.54 4.20
CA ASN A 249 -6.00 -0.63 4.75
C ASN A 249 -5.41 -1.05 6.10
N TYR A 250 -4.09 -0.97 6.25
CA TYR A 250 -3.43 -1.24 7.53
C TYR A 250 -3.92 -0.30 8.63
N VAL A 251 -3.93 1.00 8.37
CA VAL A 251 -4.43 2.02 9.32
C VAL A 251 -5.88 1.75 9.67
N ARG A 252 -6.71 1.44 8.68
CA ARG A 252 -8.13 1.12 8.89
C ARG A 252 -8.31 -0.09 9.81
N ASP A 253 -7.58 -1.15 9.59
CA ASP A 253 -7.75 -2.39 10.34
C ASP A 253 -7.09 -2.35 11.73
N VAL A 254 -5.96 -1.66 11.87
CA VAL A 254 -5.19 -1.61 13.11
C VAL A 254 -5.63 -0.45 14.01
N TYR A 255 -5.69 0.76 13.48
CA TYR A 255 -5.94 1.94 14.31
C TYR A 255 -7.42 2.31 14.42
N TRP A 256 -8.19 2.19 13.36
CA TRP A 256 -9.60 2.57 13.38
C TRP A 256 -10.49 1.43 13.85
N HIS A 257 -10.67 0.38 13.04
CA HIS A 257 -11.60 -0.71 13.38
C HIS A 257 -11.06 -1.68 14.42
N LYS A 258 -9.75 -1.66 14.68
CA LYS A 258 -9.07 -2.58 15.59
C LYS A 258 -9.41 -4.06 15.30
N LYS A 259 -9.71 -4.39 14.04
CA LYS A 259 -10.11 -5.74 13.60
C LYS A 259 -9.04 -6.79 13.86
N LEU A 260 -7.78 -6.38 13.77
CA LEU A 260 -6.62 -7.24 14.03
C LEU A 260 -6.23 -7.21 15.53
N GLN A 261 -6.88 -6.35 16.31
CA GLN A 261 -6.70 -6.20 17.72
C GLN A 261 -7.97 -6.71 18.42
N LYS A 262 -8.06 -8.02 18.66
CA LYS A 262 -9.06 -8.50 19.64
C LYS A 262 -8.70 -7.92 21.00
N GLU A 263 -9.66 -7.91 21.95
CA GLU A 263 -9.49 -7.36 23.31
C GLU A 263 -8.22 -7.83 24.04
N SER A 264 -7.64 -8.94 23.62
CA SER A 264 -6.38 -9.49 24.12
C SER A 264 -5.14 -9.11 23.28
N CYS A 265 -5.29 -8.42 22.17
CA CYS A 265 -4.18 -7.93 21.36
C CYS A 265 -3.77 -6.57 21.90
N ASN A 266 -2.77 -6.55 22.75
CA ASN A 266 -2.17 -5.32 23.21
C ASN A 266 -1.50 -4.62 22.03
N VAL A 267 -2.17 -3.60 21.48
CA VAL A 267 -1.42 -2.49 20.92
C VAL A 267 -0.56 -2.02 22.08
N ARG A 268 0.73 -2.25 22.04
CA ARG A 268 1.59 -1.65 23.02
C ARG A 268 1.54 -0.15 22.79
N LEU A 269 0.79 0.52 23.66
CA LEU A 269 0.71 1.97 23.72
C LEU A 269 1.98 2.55 24.38
N GLU A 270 2.85 1.69 24.90
CA GLU A 270 4.12 2.10 25.51
C GLU A 270 5.12 2.41 24.40
N SER A 271 5.16 3.67 24.06
CA SER A 271 6.14 4.22 23.16
C SER A 271 7.48 4.38 23.85
N PRO A 272 8.61 4.10 23.18
CA PRO A 272 9.93 4.50 23.67
C PRO A 272 9.98 6.03 23.84
N GLU A 273 10.41 6.51 24.98
CA GLU A 273 10.43 7.94 25.37
C GLU A 273 11.11 8.88 24.36
N THR A 274 11.91 8.37 23.44
CA THR A 274 12.79 9.18 22.58
C THR A 274 12.33 9.34 21.14
N THR A 275 11.32 8.61 20.63
CA THR A 275 10.92 8.64 19.21
C THR A 275 9.40 8.54 19.00
N ASN A 276 8.64 9.04 19.96
CA ASN A 276 7.20 8.87 20.02
C ASN A 276 6.44 9.47 18.83
N ARG A 277 6.92 10.59 18.26
CA ARG A 277 6.31 11.26 17.12
C ARG A 277 4.78 11.29 17.21
N ASP A 278 4.26 11.64 18.39
CA ASP A 278 2.83 11.68 18.69
C ASP A 278 2.07 10.36 18.55
N TYR A 279 2.78 9.23 18.53
CA TYR A 279 2.18 7.90 18.41
C TYR A 279 1.16 7.59 19.51
N ASP A 280 1.43 8.00 20.76
CA ASP A 280 0.50 7.86 21.89
C ASP A 280 -0.76 8.67 21.66
N LYS A 281 -0.64 9.90 21.14
CA LYS A 281 -1.80 10.73 20.80
C LYS A 281 -2.65 10.04 19.76
N LEU A 282 -2.03 9.51 18.67
CA LEU A 282 -2.73 8.74 17.67
C LEU A 282 -3.48 7.55 18.29
N CYS A 283 -2.82 6.77 19.12
CA CYS A 283 -3.43 5.62 19.78
C CYS A 283 -4.61 6.01 20.68
N SER A 284 -4.52 7.14 21.39
CA SER A 284 -5.60 7.62 22.28
C SER A 284 -6.83 8.11 21.51
N ILE A 285 -6.66 8.73 20.34
CA ILE A 285 -7.75 9.34 19.56
C ILE A 285 -8.27 8.46 18.43
N SER A 286 -7.66 7.30 18.20
CA SER A 286 -8.06 6.37 17.11
C SER A 286 -9.54 5.94 17.14
N ASN A 287 -10.20 6.03 18.28
CA ASN A 287 -11.63 5.73 18.41
C ASN A 287 -12.56 6.76 17.73
N GLY A 288 -12.03 7.96 17.41
CA GLY A 288 -12.81 9.04 16.79
C GLY A 288 -12.67 9.11 15.26
N ILE A 289 -11.90 8.22 14.63
CA ILE A 289 -11.71 8.25 13.18
C ILE A 289 -13.03 7.91 12.48
N SER A 290 -13.44 8.76 11.55
CA SER A 290 -14.65 8.57 10.74
C SER A 290 -14.34 8.35 9.26
N LYS A 291 -13.13 8.73 8.82
CA LYS A 291 -12.69 8.61 7.44
C LYS A 291 -11.16 8.54 7.37
N ILE A 292 -10.67 7.78 6.43
CA ILE A 292 -9.24 7.74 6.05
C ILE A 292 -9.11 8.25 4.62
N THR A 293 -8.15 9.14 4.39
CA THR A 293 -7.74 9.53 3.04
C THR A 293 -6.28 9.16 2.83
N GLY A 294 -6.03 8.30 1.84
CA GLY A 294 -4.69 7.96 1.37
C GLY A 294 -4.23 8.94 0.29
N TRP A 295 -3.17 9.68 0.55
CA TRP A 295 -2.62 10.67 -0.36
C TRP A 295 -1.35 10.16 -1.03
N LEU A 296 -1.36 10.20 -2.36
CA LEU A 296 -0.12 10.09 -3.13
C LEU A 296 0.50 11.49 -3.21
N LEU A 297 1.71 11.63 -2.73
CA LEU A 297 2.42 12.91 -2.73
C LEU A 297 3.74 12.77 -3.49
N ALA A 298 3.90 13.46 -4.61
CA ALA A 298 5.11 13.37 -5.43
C ALA A 298 5.44 14.72 -6.06
N ASP A 299 6.72 14.95 -6.31
CA ASP A 299 7.18 16.08 -7.13
C ASP A 299 6.81 15.89 -8.61
N GLU A 300 6.76 14.62 -9.06
CA GLU A 300 6.29 14.25 -10.40
C GLU A 300 5.70 12.85 -10.39
N PHE A 301 4.48 12.69 -10.90
CA PHE A 301 3.83 11.38 -11.01
C PHE A 301 4.22 10.64 -12.29
N HIS A 302 4.16 9.32 -12.22
CA HIS A 302 4.19 8.51 -13.44
C HIS A 302 3.02 8.91 -14.35
N PRO A 303 3.22 9.06 -15.68
CA PRO A 303 2.16 9.52 -16.61
C PRO A 303 0.89 8.66 -16.60
N LEU A 304 0.97 7.41 -16.15
CA LEU A 304 -0.19 6.52 -16.01
C LEU A 304 -1.03 6.80 -14.76
N ILE A 305 -0.54 7.58 -13.80
CA ILE A 305 -1.29 7.92 -12.58
C ILE A 305 -2.14 9.18 -12.83
N THR A 306 -3.27 8.98 -13.49
CA THR A 306 -4.22 10.05 -13.83
C THR A 306 -5.37 10.11 -12.83
N GLU A 307 -6.26 11.09 -13.00
CA GLU A 307 -7.50 11.18 -12.22
C GLU A 307 -8.41 9.96 -12.43
N ASP A 308 -8.41 9.38 -13.64
CA ASP A 308 -9.20 8.18 -13.91
C ASP A 308 -8.74 6.98 -13.07
N VAL A 309 -7.42 6.84 -12.85
CA VAL A 309 -6.88 5.81 -11.96
C VAL A 309 -7.31 6.06 -10.51
N ILE A 310 -7.27 7.30 -10.04
CA ILE A 310 -7.76 7.65 -8.69
C ILE A 310 -9.27 7.39 -8.57
N ASN A 311 -10.05 7.68 -9.60
CA ASN A 311 -11.47 7.38 -9.63
C ASN A 311 -11.75 5.87 -9.54
N ILE A 312 -10.96 5.03 -10.23
CA ILE A 312 -11.06 3.56 -10.09
C ILE A 312 -10.70 3.12 -8.66
N MET A 313 -9.66 3.70 -8.05
CA MET A 313 -9.33 3.42 -6.64
C MET A 313 -10.48 3.79 -5.70
N ASN A 314 -11.19 4.88 -5.98
CA ASN A 314 -12.31 5.37 -5.19
C ASN A 314 -13.63 4.66 -5.48
N ASP A 315 -13.74 3.88 -6.56
CA ASP A 315 -14.88 2.98 -6.80
C ASP A 315 -14.74 1.66 -6.00
N ASN A 316 -14.30 1.79 -4.76
CA ASN A 316 -14.17 0.70 -3.82
C ASN A 316 -15.46 0.46 -3.03
N GLY A 317 -15.63 -0.74 -2.47
CA GLY A 317 -16.81 -1.12 -1.69
C GLY A 317 -16.94 -0.40 -0.33
N ILE A 318 -15.96 0.41 0.06
CA ILE A 318 -15.85 1.07 1.38
C ILE A 318 -15.56 2.57 1.26
N LYS A 319 -16.01 3.19 0.18
CA LYS A 319 -15.72 4.61 -0.13
C LYS A 319 -16.17 5.62 0.94
N SER A 320 -17.09 5.26 1.81
CA SER A 320 -17.49 6.07 2.95
C SER A 320 -16.43 6.11 4.04
N GLU A 321 -15.56 5.10 4.12
CA GLU A 321 -14.51 4.98 5.11
C GLU A 321 -13.13 5.33 4.54
N LEU A 322 -12.87 4.94 3.29
CA LEU A 322 -11.56 5.04 2.67
C LEU A 322 -11.63 5.69 1.28
N GLN A 323 -10.87 6.75 1.12
CA GLN A 323 -10.71 7.47 -0.15
C GLN A 323 -9.22 7.65 -0.47
N TYR A 324 -8.94 7.92 -1.75
CA TYR A 324 -7.62 8.21 -2.25
C TYR A 324 -7.62 9.52 -3.02
N ASP A 325 -6.50 10.24 -2.94
CA ASP A 325 -6.29 11.46 -3.70
C ASP A 325 -4.79 11.59 -4.02
N LYS A 326 -4.44 12.52 -4.88
CA LYS A 326 -3.03 12.79 -5.22
C LYS A 326 -2.74 14.28 -5.15
N LYS A 327 -1.51 14.59 -4.79
CA LYS A 327 -1.03 15.96 -4.70
C LYS A 327 0.38 16.05 -5.23
N GLN A 328 0.61 16.95 -6.16
CA GLN A 328 1.95 17.28 -6.63
C GLN A 328 2.50 18.45 -5.82
N TYR A 329 3.79 18.41 -5.50
CA TYR A 329 4.51 19.50 -4.84
C TYR A 329 5.73 19.91 -5.67
N ASP A 330 6.20 21.14 -5.46
CA ASP A 330 7.41 21.64 -6.10
C ASP A 330 8.57 21.66 -5.10
N LEU A 331 9.64 20.92 -5.41
CA LEU A 331 10.83 20.82 -4.54
C LEU A 331 11.46 22.18 -4.24
N THR A 332 11.45 23.09 -5.19
CA THR A 332 12.08 24.42 -5.06
C THR A 332 11.19 25.36 -4.29
N ILE A 333 9.90 25.43 -4.62
CA ILE A 333 8.95 26.39 -4.06
C ILE A 333 8.47 25.92 -2.68
N ASP A 334 8.06 24.65 -2.59
CA ASP A 334 7.39 24.12 -1.40
C ASP A 334 8.37 23.66 -0.33
N ILE A 335 9.53 23.13 -0.74
CA ILE A 335 10.51 22.51 0.15
C ILE A 335 11.82 23.31 0.27
N ASN A 336 12.01 24.34 -0.56
CA ASN A 336 13.24 25.13 -0.65
C ASN A 336 14.50 24.30 -0.98
N VAL A 337 14.36 23.26 -1.77
CA VAL A 337 15.48 22.50 -2.31
C VAL A 337 15.88 23.12 -3.64
N HIS A 338 16.96 23.88 -3.62
CA HIS A 338 17.53 24.40 -4.88
C HIS A 338 18.29 23.30 -5.63
N LYS A 339 18.15 23.28 -6.94
CA LYS A 339 18.86 22.34 -7.82
C LYS A 339 20.35 22.63 -7.87
#